data_f38dc343cb75c7a4a9e21a711f694e57
#
_entry.id   f38dc343cb75c7a4a9e21a711f694e57
#
_cell.length_a   1.000
_cell.length_b   1.000
_cell.length_c   1.000
_cell.angle_alpha   90.00
_cell.angle_beta   90.00
_cell.angle_gamma   90.00
#
_symmetry.space_group_name_H-M   'P 1'
#
loop_
_entity.id
_entity.type
_entity.pdbx_description
1 polymer ?
#
loop_
_entity_poly.entity_id
_entity_poly.type
_entity_poly.pdbx_seq_one_letter_code
_entity_poly.pdbx_strand_id
1 'polypeptide(L)'
;MTDQHTHGTTGMAFGTPAPPLRPYVLGYRGYRMLLLRPRRRLEVPTDVVTLALTFEGSMRLADAVDPARPAASFGSVAAGLRRTATIAEHAGLLHGLAVSLTPQGAYRVFGPLAGELGGQWAEPGDVLGPRLRSLSARLAETPTWPARFALLDDWFTVRIADGPAWEPSVAWTWHELRRTHGLAPVHTLVEGTGWSRRRLELRFRQHLGVAPKQAATILRLQRTLTALARQDGSHGGRPDAAGLAALCGYYDQSHLDRAFRAMVGCSPRAFLASRRIAAALPEPTDRVAGRVTSAVLSPGAPG
;
A
#
# COMPACT_ATOMS: atom_id res chain seq x y z
N MET A 1 -5.09 21.53 26.94
CA MET A 1 -4.92 20.81 28.22
C MET A 1 -5.98 19.73 28.25
N THR A 2 -5.67 18.55 27.71
CA THR A 2 -6.45 17.33 27.96
C THR A 2 -5.46 16.17 27.89
N ASP A 3 -5.04 15.82 29.07
CA ASP A 3 -4.20 14.70 29.42
C ASP A 3 -4.99 13.41 29.17
N GLN A 4 -4.52 12.51 28.29
CA GLN A 4 -5.00 11.14 28.23
C GLN A 4 -3.82 10.18 28.29
N HIS A 5 -3.33 9.98 29.50
CA HIS A 5 -2.69 8.74 29.86
C HIS A 5 -3.74 7.63 29.80
N THR A 6 -3.76 6.85 28.71
CA THR A 6 -4.59 5.65 28.60
C THR A 6 -3.69 4.44 28.40
N HIS A 7 -3.26 3.86 29.50
CA HIS A 7 -2.79 2.49 29.55
C HIS A 7 -3.99 1.58 29.21
N GLY A 8 -3.91 0.84 28.10
CA GLY A 8 -4.82 -0.27 27.82
C GLY A 8 -5.89 -0.08 26.75
N THR A 9 -5.90 1.01 26.00
CA THR A 9 -6.94 1.26 24.99
C THR A 9 -6.47 0.93 23.57
N THR A 10 -7.29 0.20 22.81
CA THR A 10 -7.16 0.08 21.36
C THR A 10 -7.31 1.47 20.72
N GLY A 11 -6.32 1.89 19.93
CA GLY A 11 -6.33 3.21 19.34
C GLY A 11 -5.43 3.30 18.11
N MET A 12 -5.74 4.30 17.28
CA MET A 12 -4.96 4.65 16.09
C MET A 12 -4.54 6.11 16.16
N ALA A 13 -3.35 6.40 15.64
CA ALA A 13 -2.83 7.74 15.48
C ALA A 13 -2.37 7.95 14.03
N PHE A 14 -2.60 9.14 13.51
CA PHE A 14 -2.17 9.51 12.17
C PHE A 14 -1.22 10.69 12.24
N GLY A 15 -0.14 10.62 11.46
CA GLY A 15 0.86 11.69 11.35
C GLY A 15 1.05 12.13 9.91
N THR A 16 1.19 13.43 9.73
CA THR A 16 1.55 14.04 8.44
C THR A 16 3.05 14.30 8.45
N PRO A 17 3.79 13.84 7.41
CA PRO A 17 5.23 14.07 7.33
C PRO A 17 5.57 15.55 7.22
N ALA A 18 6.75 15.93 7.70
CA ALA A 18 7.32 17.26 7.51
C ALA A 18 7.26 17.67 6.02
N PRO A 19 7.06 18.96 5.69
CA PRO A 19 6.85 19.41 4.31
C PRO A 19 7.87 18.90 3.29
N PRO A 20 9.20 18.88 3.57
CA PRO A 20 10.19 18.37 2.62
C PRO A 20 10.06 16.87 2.32
N LEU A 21 9.44 16.10 3.22
CA LEU A 21 9.27 14.65 3.06
C LEU A 21 8.02 14.27 2.25
N ARG A 22 7.04 15.15 2.10
CA ARG A 22 5.75 14.86 1.45
C ARG A 22 5.82 14.31 0.01
N PRO A 23 6.84 14.64 -0.81
CA PRO A 23 7.01 13.99 -2.10
C PRO A 23 7.35 12.48 -2.00
N TYR A 24 7.86 12.04 -0.86
CA TYR A 24 8.41 10.70 -0.62
C TYR A 24 7.59 9.87 0.37
N VAL A 25 7.06 10.52 1.40
CA VAL A 25 6.28 9.90 2.49
C VAL A 25 4.86 10.44 2.45
N LEU A 26 3.88 9.53 2.29
CA LEU A 26 2.47 9.87 2.19
C LEU A 26 1.81 10.06 3.55
N GLY A 27 2.34 9.42 4.59
CA GLY A 27 1.82 9.53 5.95
C GLY A 27 2.34 8.45 6.88
N TYR A 28 2.10 8.68 8.16
CA TYR A 28 2.38 7.79 9.27
C TYR A 28 1.07 7.32 9.89
N ARG A 29 1.02 6.06 10.31
CA ARG A 29 -0.12 5.48 11.02
C ARG A 29 0.39 4.66 12.19
N GLY A 30 0.20 5.15 13.42
CA GLY A 30 0.42 4.40 14.63
C GLY A 30 -0.80 3.55 14.96
N TYR A 31 -0.59 2.37 15.56
CA TYR A 31 -1.67 1.50 16.00
C TYR A 31 -1.28 0.76 17.28
N ARG A 32 -2.26 0.64 18.17
CA ARG A 32 -2.25 -0.27 19.31
C ARG A 32 -3.61 -0.93 19.38
N MET A 33 -3.69 -2.20 19.04
CA MET A 33 -4.95 -2.95 18.91
C MET A 33 -4.87 -4.24 19.72
N LEU A 34 -5.88 -4.48 20.55
CA LEU A 34 -6.06 -5.76 21.24
C LEU A 34 -7.33 -6.43 20.67
N LEU A 35 -7.16 -7.53 19.98
CA LEU A 35 -8.26 -8.26 19.36
C LEU A 35 -8.42 -9.62 20.03
N LEU A 36 -9.62 -9.87 20.58
CA LEU A 36 -9.97 -11.15 21.20
C LEU A 36 -10.23 -12.25 20.17
N ARG A 37 -10.51 -11.87 18.91
CA ARG A 37 -10.70 -12.79 17.78
C ARG A 37 -9.84 -12.33 16.61
N PRO A 38 -9.35 -13.27 15.77
CA PRO A 38 -8.59 -12.91 14.59
C PRO A 38 -9.38 -11.96 13.68
N ARG A 39 -8.72 -10.88 13.24
CA ARG A 39 -9.21 -9.96 12.22
C ARG A 39 -8.47 -10.20 10.93
N ARG A 40 -9.21 -10.40 9.86
CA ARG A 40 -8.69 -10.55 8.49
C ARG A 40 -8.99 -9.29 7.70
N ARG A 41 -7.98 -8.80 6.99
CA ARG A 41 -8.11 -7.66 6.09
C ARG A 41 -7.61 -8.06 4.72
N LEU A 42 -8.33 -7.66 3.69
CA LEU A 42 -7.92 -7.76 2.31
C LEU A 42 -7.20 -6.47 1.92
N GLU A 43 -5.87 -6.52 1.87
CA GLU A 43 -5.04 -5.40 1.40
C GLU A 43 -4.94 -5.47 -0.12
N VAL A 44 -5.49 -4.46 -0.81
CA VAL A 44 -5.55 -4.46 -2.28
C VAL A 44 -4.29 -3.86 -2.91
N PRO A 45 -3.94 -4.23 -4.16
CA PRO A 45 -2.82 -3.64 -4.87
C PRO A 45 -2.93 -2.11 -4.97
N THR A 46 -1.86 -1.43 -4.58
CA THR A 46 -1.76 0.04 -4.60
C THR A 46 -0.43 0.49 -5.20
N ASP A 47 -0.34 1.78 -5.50
CA ASP A 47 0.91 2.47 -5.84
C ASP A 47 1.66 2.99 -4.59
N VAL A 48 1.41 2.38 -3.44
CA VAL A 48 2.04 2.71 -2.16
C VAL A 48 2.95 1.58 -1.73
N VAL A 49 4.16 1.92 -1.28
CA VAL A 49 5.07 1.00 -0.61
C VAL A 49 4.89 1.17 0.89
N THR A 50 4.74 0.06 1.60
CA THR A 50 4.48 0.07 3.04
C THR A 50 5.72 -0.41 3.80
N LEU A 51 6.10 0.35 4.82
CA LEU A 51 7.05 -0.07 5.84
C LEU A 51 6.30 -0.11 7.18
N ALA A 52 6.01 -1.29 7.69
CA ALA A 52 5.41 -1.49 9.00
C ALA A 52 6.47 -1.93 10.00
N LEU A 53 6.58 -1.20 11.11
CA LEU A 53 7.46 -1.48 12.22
C LEU A 53 6.61 -1.88 13.42
N THR A 54 6.65 -3.15 13.78
CA THR A 54 5.85 -3.71 14.88
C THR A 54 6.71 -3.79 16.13
N PHE A 55 6.21 -3.25 17.22
CA PHE A 55 6.84 -3.28 18.54
C PHE A 55 6.41 -4.50 19.34
N GLU A 56 5.13 -4.89 19.21
CA GLU A 56 4.54 -6.05 19.87
C GLU A 56 3.56 -6.76 18.94
N GLY A 57 3.57 -8.08 18.95
CA GLY A 57 2.71 -8.93 18.14
C GLY A 57 3.28 -9.25 16.76
N SER A 58 2.47 -9.87 15.93
CA SER A 58 2.82 -10.22 14.55
C SER A 58 1.58 -10.27 13.67
N MET A 59 1.80 -10.22 12.35
CA MET A 59 0.77 -10.40 11.34
C MET A 59 1.09 -11.58 10.45
N ARG A 60 0.09 -12.41 10.17
CA ARG A 60 0.16 -13.45 9.14
C ARG A 60 -0.28 -12.87 7.82
N LEU A 61 0.54 -12.99 6.79
CA LEU A 61 0.28 -12.52 5.44
C LEU A 61 0.14 -13.71 4.50
N ALA A 62 -0.92 -13.70 3.68
CA ALA A 62 -1.18 -14.71 2.66
C ALA A 62 -1.55 -14.03 1.34
N ASP A 63 -1.23 -14.62 0.21
CA ASP A 63 -1.74 -14.14 -1.08
C ASP A 63 -3.24 -14.44 -1.19
N ALA A 64 -4.03 -13.46 -1.59
CA ALA A 64 -5.49 -13.61 -1.68
C ALA A 64 -5.94 -14.30 -2.98
N VAL A 65 -5.04 -14.46 -3.95
CA VAL A 65 -5.33 -14.98 -5.30
C VAL A 65 -4.64 -16.32 -5.53
N ASP A 66 -3.44 -16.46 -5.02
CA ASP A 66 -2.64 -17.70 -5.16
C ASP A 66 -2.50 -18.42 -3.81
N PRO A 67 -3.38 -19.39 -3.53
CA PRO A 67 -3.32 -20.16 -2.28
C PRO A 67 -2.12 -21.11 -2.20
N ALA A 68 -1.46 -21.41 -3.33
CA ALA A 68 -0.24 -22.22 -3.33
C ALA A 68 0.98 -21.43 -2.82
N ARG A 69 0.89 -20.11 -2.80
CA ARG A 69 1.95 -19.28 -2.22
C ARG A 69 1.92 -19.39 -0.68
N PRO A 70 3.03 -19.81 -0.04
CA PRO A 70 3.04 -19.98 1.41
C PRO A 70 2.71 -18.68 2.14
N ALA A 71 1.84 -18.77 3.12
CA ALA A 71 1.64 -17.66 4.05
C ALA A 71 2.83 -17.57 5.01
N ALA A 72 3.18 -16.34 5.40
CA ALA A 72 4.27 -16.08 6.32
C ALA A 72 3.83 -15.12 7.44
N SER A 73 4.47 -15.26 8.60
CA SER A 73 4.24 -14.36 9.75
C SER A 73 5.41 -13.38 9.86
N PHE A 74 5.08 -12.12 10.07
CA PHE A 74 6.05 -11.05 10.21
C PHE A 74 5.78 -10.27 11.50
N GLY A 75 6.82 -9.94 12.22
CA GLY A 75 6.79 -8.87 13.21
C GLY A 75 6.69 -7.54 12.46
N SER A 76 7.76 -7.12 11.86
CA SER A 76 7.80 -5.97 10.96
C SER A 76 7.76 -6.40 9.50
N VAL A 77 7.31 -5.52 8.59
CA VAL A 77 7.24 -5.86 7.15
C VAL A 77 7.49 -4.67 6.24
N ALA A 78 8.33 -4.87 5.23
CA ALA A 78 8.41 -4.03 4.05
C ALA A 78 7.67 -4.72 2.90
N ALA A 79 6.76 -4.00 2.26
CA ALA A 79 5.99 -4.50 1.13
C ALA A 79 6.06 -3.50 -0.03
N GLY A 80 6.63 -3.91 -1.15
CA GLY A 80 6.66 -3.15 -2.40
C GLY A 80 5.33 -3.17 -3.15
N LEU A 81 5.34 -2.67 -4.39
CA LEU A 81 4.17 -2.74 -5.25
C LEU A 81 3.81 -4.20 -5.53
N ARG A 82 2.55 -4.57 -5.27
CA ARG A 82 2.04 -5.93 -5.46
C ARG A 82 0.99 -5.99 -6.55
N ARG A 83 0.96 -7.09 -7.29
CA ARG A 83 -0.02 -7.31 -8.37
C ARG A 83 -1.29 -7.98 -7.87
N THR A 84 -1.21 -8.70 -6.76
CA THR A 84 -2.31 -9.43 -6.13
C THR A 84 -2.56 -8.90 -4.73
N ALA A 85 -3.80 -9.00 -4.28
CA ALA A 85 -4.18 -8.62 -2.93
C ALA A 85 -3.56 -9.58 -1.90
N THR A 86 -3.43 -9.08 -0.68
CA THR A 86 -2.90 -9.81 0.47
C THR A 86 -3.99 -9.94 1.52
N ILE A 87 -4.12 -11.10 2.11
CA ILE A 87 -4.89 -11.28 3.35
C ILE A 87 -3.91 -11.06 4.50
N ALA A 88 -4.13 -9.99 5.26
CA ALA A 88 -3.42 -9.72 6.51
C ALA A 88 -4.31 -10.17 7.68
N GLU A 89 -3.79 -11.04 8.53
CA GLU A 89 -4.50 -11.58 9.68
C GLU A 89 -3.68 -11.37 10.95
N HIS A 90 -4.31 -10.88 12.01
CA HIS A 90 -3.73 -10.81 13.34
C HIS A 90 -4.77 -11.05 14.42
N ALA A 91 -4.32 -11.51 15.57
CA ALA A 91 -5.08 -11.68 16.80
C ALA A 91 -4.23 -11.25 18.00
N GLY A 92 -4.87 -11.03 19.14
CA GLY A 92 -4.15 -10.55 20.33
C GLY A 92 -3.72 -9.09 20.20
N LEU A 93 -2.61 -8.76 20.87
CA LEU A 93 -2.03 -7.41 20.83
C LEU A 93 -1.19 -7.23 19.56
N LEU A 94 -1.47 -6.15 18.85
CA LEU A 94 -0.64 -5.64 17.77
C LEU A 94 -0.36 -4.16 18.02
N HIS A 95 0.90 -3.83 18.29
CA HIS A 95 1.36 -2.47 18.55
C HIS A 95 2.51 -2.12 17.62
N GLY A 96 2.42 -1.01 16.95
CA GLY A 96 3.44 -0.58 16.00
C GLY A 96 3.01 0.65 15.20
N LEU A 97 3.71 0.88 14.12
CA LEU A 97 3.37 1.93 13.16
C LEU A 97 3.63 1.47 11.72
N ALA A 98 2.94 2.11 10.78
CA ALA A 98 3.16 1.93 9.36
C ALA A 98 3.50 3.28 8.71
N VAL A 99 4.50 3.26 7.84
CA VAL A 99 4.89 4.37 6.98
C VAL A 99 4.46 4.03 5.56
N SER A 100 3.71 4.93 4.95
CA SER A 100 3.30 4.84 3.56
C SER A 100 4.23 5.67 2.69
N LEU A 101 4.94 5.03 1.77
CA LEU A 101 5.92 5.66 0.90
C LEU A 101 5.41 5.74 -0.54
N THR A 102 5.78 6.80 -1.26
CA THR A 102 5.71 6.78 -2.72
C THR A 102 6.76 5.81 -3.27
N PRO A 103 6.64 5.29 -4.50
CA PRO A 103 7.70 4.47 -5.11
C PRO A 103 9.04 5.20 -5.17
N GLN A 104 9.04 6.51 -5.41
CA GLN A 104 10.23 7.34 -5.35
C GLN A 104 10.84 7.38 -3.94
N GLY A 105 10.00 7.57 -2.92
CA GLY A 105 10.43 7.54 -1.53
C GLY A 105 11.00 6.17 -1.15
N ALA A 106 10.35 5.10 -1.57
CA ALA A 106 10.86 3.75 -1.36
C ALA A 106 12.24 3.54 -2.00
N TYR A 107 12.42 3.99 -3.24
CA TYR A 107 13.74 3.89 -3.89
C TYR A 107 14.82 4.72 -3.19
N ARG A 108 14.49 5.91 -2.69
CA ARG A 108 15.40 6.70 -1.86
C ARG A 108 15.78 5.97 -0.56
N VAL A 109 14.83 5.29 0.07
CA VAL A 109 15.03 4.61 1.35
C VAL A 109 15.74 3.26 1.18
N PHE A 110 15.28 2.42 0.26
CA PHE A 110 15.77 1.05 0.10
C PHE A 110 16.88 0.92 -0.95
N GLY A 111 17.08 1.95 -1.79
CA GLY A 111 18.03 1.88 -2.90
C GLY A 111 17.62 0.82 -3.94
N PRO A 112 18.58 0.10 -4.53
CA PRO A 112 18.31 -0.97 -5.49
C PRO A 112 17.42 -2.09 -4.95
N LEU A 113 17.42 -2.32 -3.63
CA LEU A 113 16.57 -3.33 -2.97
C LEU A 113 15.07 -3.00 -3.07
N ALA A 114 14.70 -1.75 -3.37
CA ALA A 114 13.31 -1.39 -3.66
C ALA A 114 12.74 -2.23 -4.84
N GLY A 115 13.57 -2.56 -5.83
CA GLY A 115 13.20 -3.43 -6.93
C GLY A 115 12.91 -4.87 -6.50
N GLU A 116 13.60 -5.37 -5.50
CA GLU A 116 13.45 -6.73 -4.96
C GLU A 116 12.18 -6.87 -4.11
N LEU A 117 11.69 -5.77 -3.52
CA LEU A 117 10.44 -5.76 -2.78
C LEU A 117 9.20 -5.92 -3.68
N GLY A 118 9.34 -5.84 -5.00
CA GLY A 118 8.23 -5.96 -5.95
C GLY A 118 7.52 -7.31 -5.85
N GLY A 119 6.26 -7.29 -5.42
CA GLY A 119 5.47 -8.49 -5.23
C GLY A 119 5.85 -9.35 -4.01
N GLN A 120 6.79 -8.91 -3.17
CA GLN A 120 7.29 -9.64 -2.01
C GLN A 120 6.91 -8.96 -0.69
N TRP A 121 7.01 -9.72 0.39
CA TRP A 121 7.10 -9.25 1.76
C TRP A 121 8.51 -9.54 2.26
N ALA A 122 9.12 -8.62 2.95
CA ALA A 122 10.45 -8.81 3.53
C ALA A 122 10.49 -8.26 4.96
N GLU A 123 11.31 -8.86 5.81
CA GLU A 123 11.63 -8.26 7.12
C GLU A 123 12.49 -7.00 6.87
N PRO A 124 12.03 -5.82 7.27
CA PRO A 124 12.73 -4.58 6.92
C PRO A 124 14.11 -4.46 7.56
N GLY A 125 14.34 -5.14 8.68
CA GLY A 125 15.65 -5.23 9.33
C GLY A 125 16.71 -5.95 8.49
N ASP A 126 16.30 -6.90 7.65
CA ASP A 126 17.19 -7.60 6.74
C ASP A 126 17.56 -6.74 5.52
N VAL A 127 16.63 -5.88 5.10
CA VAL A 127 16.79 -4.99 3.93
C VAL A 127 17.57 -3.71 4.29
N LEU A 128 17.26 -3.07 5.42
CA LEU A 128 17.82 -1.78 5.84
C LEU A 128 18.90 -1.89 6.93
N GLY A 129 19.10 -3.08 7.47
CA GLY A 129 20.19 -3.39 8.37
C GLY A 129 20.08 -2.76 9.77
N PRO A 130 21.25 -2.60 10.47
CA PRO A 130 21.29 -2.21 11.90
C PRO A 130 20.67 -0.84 12.18
N ARG A 131 20.77 0.11 11.25
CA ARG A 131 20.23 1.47 11.44
C ARG A 131 18.72 1.47 11.62
N LEU A 132 18.00 0.59 10.90
CA LEU A 132 16.56 0.46 11.07
C LEU A 132 16.21 -0.25 12.39
N ARG A 133 16.97 -1.26 12.78
CA ARG A 133 16.76 -1.94 14.07
C ARG A 133 16.92 -0.96 15.25
N SER A 134 17.94 -0.09 15.19
CA SER A 134 18.12 0.97 16.19
C SER A 134 16.94 1.96 16.19
N LEU A 135 16.44 2.36 15.02
CA LEU A 135 15.25 3.20 14.93
C LEU A 135 14.02 2.51 15.55
N SER A 136 13.78 1.24 15.21
CA SER A 136 12.64 0.47 15.73
C SER A 136 12.68 0.37 17.26
N ALA A 137 13.84 0.12 17.87
CA ALA A 137 14.00 0.10 19.32
C ALA A 137 13.66 1.47 19.94
N ARG A 138 14.21 2.56 19.41
CA ARG A 138 13.92 3.91 19.87
C ARG A 138 12.43 4.28 19.75
N LEU A 139 11.79 3.89 18.65
CA LEU A 139 10.36 4.11 18.42
C LEU A 139 9.50 3.34 19.43
N ALA A 140 9.89 2.11 19.78
CA ALA A 140 9.20 1.31 20.79
C ALA A 140 9.25 1.97 22.19
N GLU A 141 10.40 2.52 22.56
CA GLU A 141 10.64 3.19 23.85
C GLU A 141 10.01 4.58 23.92
N THR A 142 9.73 5.22 22.78
CA THR A 142 9.17 6.57 22.74
C THR A 142 7.68 6.54 23.14
N PRO A 143 7.24 7.30 24.17
CA PRO A 143 5.92 7.08 24.76
C PRO A 143 4.76 7.63 23.92
N THR A 144 4.96 8.71 23.16
CA THR A 144 3.86 9.41 22.47
C THR A 144 3.94 9.30 20.95
N TRP A 145 2.80 9.25 20.27
CA TRP A 145 2.74 9.23 18.81
C TRP A 145 3.38 10.45 18.15
N PRO A 146 3.16 11.68 18.61
CA PRO A 146 3.83 12.84 18.02
C PRO A 146 5.37 12.72 18.08
N ALA A 147 5.93 12.27 19.22
CA ALA A 147 7.37 12.09 19.34
C ALA A 147 7.90 10.97 18.44
N ARG A 148 7.15 9.86 18.28
CA ARG A 148 7.48 8.80 17.31
C ARG A 148 7.50 9.33 15.87
N PHE A 149 6.51 10.15 15.50
CA PHE A 149 6.45 10.72 14.14
C PHE A 149 7.58 11.73 13.89
N ALA A 150 7.97 12.51 14.89
CA ALA A 150 9.15 13.38 14.79
C ALA A 150 10.45 12.58 14.58
N LEU A 151 10.64 11.47 15.31
CA LEU A 151 11.78 10.57 15.09
C LEU A 151 11.79 9.96 13.67
N LEU A 152 10.62 9.67 13.10
CA LEU A 152 10.52 9.23 11.71
C LEU A 152 10.89 10.34 10.74
N ASP A 153 10.41 11.57 10.97
CA ASP A 153 10.76 12.73 10.12
C ASP A 153 12.27 12.94 10.09
N ASP A 154 12.95 12.92 11.23
CA ASP A 154 14.40 13.05 11.33
C ASP A 154 15.12 11.94 10.56
N TRP A 155 14.71 10.69 10.78
CA TRP A 155 15.33 9.53 10.14
C TRP A 155 15.13 9.55 8.61
N PHE A 156 13.90 9.83 8.15
CA PHE A 156 13.60 9.88 6.71
C PHE A 156 14.28 11.07 6.03
N THR A 157 14.43 12.20 6.71
CA THR A 157 15.14 13.37 6.16
C THR A 157 16.57 12.99 5.79
N VAL A 158 17.31 12.38 6.70
CA VAL A 158 18.68 11.93 6.43
C VAL A 158 18.70 10.84 5.37
N ARG A 159 17.83 9.82 5.52
CA ARG A 159 17.85 8.65 4.64
C ARG A 159 17.48 8.98 3.20
N ILE A 160 16.53 9.90 2.98
CA ILE A 160 16.11 10.36 1.66
C ILE A 160 17.17 11.27 1.03
N ALA A 161 17.81 12.14 1.82
CA ALA A 161 18.90 13.00 1.32
C ALA A 161 20.08 12.17 0.81
N ASP A 162 20.49 11.14 1.57
CA ASP A 162 21.61 10.25 1.25
C ASP A 162 21.23 9.18 0.19
N GLY A 163 19.95 9.02 -0.10
CA GLY A 163 19.45 7.97 -0.98
C GLY A 163 19.78 8.21 -2.47
N PRO A 164 19.78 7.14 -3.28
CA PRO A 164 20.12 7.23 -4.69
C PRO A 164 19.14 8.11 -5.46
N ALA A 165 19.62 8.86 -6.43
CA ALA A 165 18.78 9.66 -7.30
C ALA A 165 17.83 8.78 -8.12
N TRP A 166 16.58 9.18 -8.24
CA TRP A 166 15.64 8.51 -9.12
C TRP A 166 15.93 8.91 -10.57
N GLU A 167 16.10 7.92 -11.44
CA GLU A 167 16.46 8.16 -12.84
C GLU A 167 15.36 8.97 -13.56
N PRO A 168 15.70 10.07 -14.25
CA PRO A 168 14.71 10.97 -14.84
C PRO A 168 13.70 10.30 -15.77
N SER A 169 14.14 9.36 -16.61
CA SER A 169 13.25 8.62 -17.51
C SER A 169 12.29 7.68 -16.78
N VAL A 170 12.72 7.11 -15.64
CA VAL A 170 11.82 6.32 -14.76
C VAL A 170 10.82 7.25 -14.07
N ALA A 171 11.26 8.41 -13.60
CA ALA A 171 10.40 9.42 -12.98
C ALA A 171 9.32 9.90 -13.97
N TRP A 172 9.72 10.23 -15.19
CA TRP A 172 8.80 10.65 -16.25
C TRP A 172 7.78 9.54 -16.58
N THR A 173 8.26 8.30 -16.78
CA THR A 173 7.41 7.14 -17.05
C THR A 173 6.38 6.93 -15.95
N TRP A 174 6.82 7.00 -14.69
CA TRP A 174 5.93 6.86 -13.55
C TRP A 174 4.89 7.99 -13.48
N HIS A 175 5.32 9.24 -13.70
CA HIS A 175 4.42 10.39 -13.74
C HIS A 175 3.36 10.23 -14.84
N GLU A 176 3.77 9.83 -16.03
CA GLU A 176 2.86 9.64 -17.18
C GLU A 176 1.85 8.51 -16.92
N LEU A 177 2.28 7.40 -16.36
CA LEU A 177 1.39 6.32 -15.93
C LEU A 177 0.37 6.80 -14.88
N ARG A 178 0.80 7.59 -13.91
CA ARG A 178 -0.12 8.15 -12.90
C ARG A 178 -1.09 9.16 -13.50
N ARG A 179 -0.62 10.07 -14.32
CA ARG A 179 -1.43 11.10 -14.98
C ARG A 179 -2.53 10.47 -15.84
N THR A 180 -2.22 9.39 -16.54
CA THR A 180 -3.15 8.66 -17.39
C THR A 180 -3.89 7.54 -16.65
N HIS A 181 -3.73 7.40 -15.35
CA HIS A 181 -4.29 6.29 -14.56
C HIS A 181 -3.98 4.90 -15.16
N GLY A 182 -2.78 4.73 -15.73
CA GLY A 182 -2.35 3.50 -16.36
C GLY A 182 -2.91 3.24 -17.76
N LEU A 183 -3.44 4.27 -18.41
CA LEU A 183 -3.96 4.16 -19.79
C LEU A 183 -2.92 4.48 -20.87
N ALA A 184 -1.77 5.07 -20.51
CA ALA A 184 -0.71 5.36 -21.47
C ALA A 184 -0.23 4.08 -22.17
N PRO A 185 -0.25 4.02 -23.52
CA PRO A 185 0.28 2.90 -24.27
C PRO A 185 1.80 2.77 -24.08
N VAL A 186 2.32 1.56 -24.16
CA VAL A 186 3.77 1.31 -23.95
C VAL A 186 4.63 2.05 -24.98
N HIS A 187 4.17 2.19 -26.24
CA HIS A 187 4.93 2.92 -27.27
C HIS A 187 5.13 4.39 -26.87
N THR A 188 4.10 5.06 -26.34
CA THR A 188 4.22 6.44 -25.86
C THR A 188 5.27 6.58 -24.75
N LEU A 189 5.37 5.57 -23.84
CA LEU A 189 6.39 5.58 -22.79
C LEU A 189 7.80 5.37 -23.35
N VAL A 190 7.94 4.54 -24.38
CA VAL A 190 9.19 4.29 -25.10
C VAL A 190 9.64 5.55 -25.84
N GLU A 191 8.75 6.17 -26.60
CA GLU A 191 9.02 7.41 -27.33
C GLU A 191 9.41 8.56 -26.41
N GLY A 192 8.66 8.76 -25.32
CA GLY A 192 8.91 9.83 -24.36
C GLY A 192 10.22 9.69 -23.56
N THR A 193 10.75 8.47 -23.44
CA THR A 193 12.04 8.23 -22.79
C THR A 193 13.21 8.15 -23.74
N GLY A 194 12.97 7.92 -25.01
CA GLY A 194 14.02 7.62 -26.01
C GLY A 194 14.74 6.28 -25.76
N TRP A 195 14.17 5.41 -24.91
CA TRP A 195 14.77 4.11 -24.60
C TRP A 195 14.12 2.99 -25.41
N SER A 196 14.88 1.88 -25.60
CA SER A 196 14.25 0.66 -26.05
C SER A 196 13.27 0.14 -24.98
N ARG A 197 12.24 -0.59 -25.41
CA ARG A 197 11.27 -1.22 -24.50
C ARG A 197 11.94 -2.08 -23.44
N ARG A 198 12.95 -2.86 -23.83
CA ARG A 198 13.73 -3.73 -22.92
C ARG A 198 14.43 -2.92 -21.83
N ARG A 199 15.08 -1.79 -22.20
CA ARG A 199 15.75 -0.91 -21.26
C ARG A 199 14.76 -0.28 -20.30
N LEU A 200 13.63 0.23 -20.81
CA LEU A 200 12.59 0.81 -20.00
C LEU A 200 12.05 -0.20 -18.97
N GLU A 201 11.70 -1.42 -19.39
CA GLU A 201 11.21 -2.46 -18.49
C GLU A 201 12.23 -2.84 -17.43
N LEU A 202 13.50 -2.98 -17.79
CA LEU A 202 14.57 -3.31 -16.85
C LEU A 202 14.76 -2.23 -15.79
N ARG A 203 14.94 -0.97 -16.24
CA ARG A 203 15.19 0.15 -15.33
C ARG A 203 13.98 0.42 -14.42
N PHE A 204 12.79 0.34 -14.98
CA PHE A 204 11.57 0.52 -14.22
C PHE A 204 11.40 -0.56 -13.13
N ARG A 205 11.70 -1.84 -13.42
CA ARG A 205 11.71 -2.90 -12.41
C ARG A 205 12.77 -2.70 -11.35
N GLN A 206 13.96 -2.24 -11.71
CA GLN A 206 15.02 -1.95 -10.73
C GLN A 206 14.60 -0.88 -9.70
N HIS A 207 13.78 0.08 -10.12
CA HIS A 207 13.33 1.17 -9.25
C HIS A 207 12.03 0.85 -8.49
N LEU A 208 11.07 0.16 -9.12
CA LEU A 208 9.72 -0.03 -8.58
C LEU A 208 9.36 -1.48 -8.27
N GLY A 209 10.18 -2.44 -8.66
CA GLY A 209 9.91 -3.87 -8.48
C GLY A 209 8.89 -4.47 -9.45
N VAL A 210 8.29 -3.66 -10.32
CA VAL A 210 7.27 -4.07 -11.29
C VAL A 210 7.58 -3.49 -12.68
N ALA A 211 7.12 -4.14 -13.75
CA ALA A 211 7.23 -3.57 -15.10
C ALA A 211 6.19 -2.44 -15.31
N PRO A 212 6.40 -1.52 -16.28
CA PRO A 212 5.46 -0.44 -16.59
C PRO A 212 4.03 -0.92 -16.84
N LYS A 213 3.86 -2.04 -17.56
CA LYS A 213 2.53 -2.64 -17.80
C LYS A 213 1.86 -3.12 -16.51
N GLN A 214 2.63 -3.64 -15.56
CA GLN A 214 2.11 -4.09 -14.27
C GLN A 214 1.70 -2.90 -13.39
N ALA A 215 2.52 -1.86 -13.35
CA ALA A 215 2.19 -0.59 -12.69
C ALA A 215 0.93 0.04 -13.29
N ALA A 216 0.80 0.06 -14.61
CA ALA A 216 -0.40 0.51 -15.30
C ALA A 216 -1.66 -0.25 -14.84
N THR A 217 -1.56 -1.56 -14.67
CA THR A 217 -2.68 -2.39 -14.20
C THR A 217 -3.06 -2.06 -12.76
N ILE A 218 -2.09 -1.83 -11.88
CA ILE A 218 -2.32 -1.40 -10.49
C ILE A 218 -3.05 -0.04 -10.47
N LEU A 219 -2.60 0.92 -11.27
CA LEU A 219 -3.21 2.25 -11.34
C LEU A 219 -4.65 2.22 -11.89
N ARG A 220 -4.93 1.37 -12.88
CA ARG A 220 -6.30 1.15 -13.37
C ARG A 220 -7.19 0.52 -12.30
N LEU A 221 -6.69 -0.47 -11.55
CA LEU A 221 -7.40 -1.03 -10.41
C LEU A 221 -7.74 0.05 -9.37
N GLN A 222 -6.77 0.90 -9.01
CA GLN A 222 -7.00 1.99 -8.05
C GLN A 222 -8.04 3.01 -8.56
N ARG A 223 -8.05 3.31 -9.85
CA ARG A 223 -9.11 4.11 -10.48
C ARG A 223 -10.48 3.44 -10.33
N THR A 224 -10.56 2.13 -10.59
CA THR A 224 -11.78 1.34 -10.44
C THR A 224 -12.28 1.36 -8.99
N LEU A 225 -11.40 1.09 -8.03
CA LEU A 225 -11.73 1.09 -6.61
C LEU A 225 -12.20 2.46 -6.12
N THR A 226 -11.58 3.53 -6.60
CA THR A 226 -11.99 4.91 -6.27
C THR A 226 -13.36 5.24 -6.87
N ALA A 227 -13.63 4.85 -8.10
CA ALA A 227 -14.92 5.05 -8.75
C ALA A 227 -16.04 4.26 -8.05
N LEU A 228 -15.79 2.97 -7.72
CA LEU A 228 -16.70 2.13 -6.95
C LEU A 228 -17.01 2.74 -5.57
N ALA A 229 -16.00 3.23 -4.87
CA ALA A 229 -16.16 3.82 -3.54
C ALA A 229 -16.95 5.14 -3.55
N ARG A 230 -16.91 5.90 -4.64
CA ARG A 230 -17.72 7.12 -4.83
C ARG A 230 -19.18 6.78 -5.11
N GLN A 231 -19.43 5.76 -5.94
CA GLN A 231 -20.80 5.32 -6.27
C GLN A 231 -21.50 4.72 -5.03
N ASP A 232 -20.76 4.07 -4.14
CA ASP A 232 -21.31 3.51 -2.89
C ASP A 232 -21.79 4.59 -1.91
N GLY A 233 -21.21 5.79 -1.96
CA GLY A 233 -21.60 6.95 -1.15
C GLY A 233 -22.77 7.79 -1.73
N SER A 234 -23.12 7.60 -3.00
CA SER A 234 -24.24 8.29 -3.63
C SER A 234 -25.53 7.47 -3.52
N HIS A 235 -26.52 8.02 -2.82
CA HIS A 235 -27.82 7.38 -2.59
C HIS A 235 -28.54 7.10 -3.91
N GLY A 236 -28.70 5.84 -4.29
CA GLY A 236 -29.82 5.39 -5.10
C GLY A 236 -29.56 4.90 -6.54
N GLY A 237 -28.36 4.82 -7.05
CA GLY A 237 -28.12 4.27 -8.39
C GLY A 237 -27.33 2.95 -8.40
N ARG A 238 -27.87 1.90 -9.07
CA ARG A 238 -27.07 0.73 -9.41
C ARG A 238 -25.92 1.20 -10.30
N PRO A 239 -24.63 0.87 -10.00
CA PRO A 239 -23.52 1.31 -10.83
C PRO A 239 -23.78 0.90 -12.29
N ASP A 240 -23.69 1.83 -13.22
CA ASP A 240 -23.59 1.50 -14.64
C ASP A 240 -22.24 0.79 -14.84
N ALA A 241 -22.28 -0.54 -14.85
CA ALA A 241 -21.10 -1.37 -14.91
C ALA A 241 -20.37 -1.24 -16.25
N ALA A 242 -21.09 -0.94 -17.34
CA ALA A 242 -20.50 -0.71 -18.66
C ALA A 242 -19.78 0.65 -18.69
N GLY A 243 -20.42 1.71 -18.17
CA GLY A 243 -19.80 3.02 -18.04
C GLY A 243 -18.59 3.01 -17.12
N LEU A 244 -18.63 2.23 -16.02
CA LEU A 244 -17.47 2.04 -15.14
C LEU A 244 -16.32 1.34 -15.86
N ALA A 245 -16.60 0.29 -16.64
CA ALA A 245 -15.58 -0.42 -17.42
C ALA A 245 -14.90 0.54 -18.42
N ALA A 246 -15.68 1.27 -19.20
CA ALA A 246 -15.17 2.25 -20.15
C ALA A 246 -14.34 3.35 -19.46
N LEU A 247 -14.86 3.94 -18.36
CA LEU A 247 -14.15 4.94 -17.57
C LEU A 247 -12.78 4.45 -17.11
N CYS A 248 -12.66 3.18 -16.70
CA CYS A 248 -11.44 2.60 -16.16
C CYS A 248 -10.56 1.93 -17.25
N GLY A 249 -10.91 2.05 -18.54
CA GLY A 249 -10.10 1.53 -19.65
C GLY A 249 -10.17 0.02 -19.82
N TYR A 250 -11.31 -0.59 -19.46
CA TYR A 250 -11.64 -1.98 -19.79
C TYR A 250 -12.56 -2.01 -21.01
N TYR A 251 -12.46 -3.07 -21.79
CA TYR A 251 -13.27 -3.24 -23.00
C TYR A 251 -14.78 -3.35 -22.67
N ASP A 252 -15.08 -4.16 -21.65
CA ASP A 252 -16.45 -4.38 -21.17
C ASP A 252 -16.45 -4.74 -19.69
N GLN A 253 -17.64 -4.93 -19.10
CA GLN A 253 -17.82 -5.37 -17.71
C GLN A 253 -17.15 -6.71 -17.42
N SER A 254 -17.25 -7.67 -18.35
CA SER A 254 -16.65 -9.02 -18.15
C SER A 254 -15.13 -8.96 -18.08
N HIS A 255 -14.52 -8.07 -18.87
CA HIS A 255 -13.08 -7.80 -18.81
C HIS A 255 -12.69 -7.15 -17.49
N LEU A 256 -13.46 -6.15 -17.02
CA LEU A 256 -13.26 -5.54 -15.71
C LEU A 256 -13.35 -6.60 -14.60
N ASP A 257 -14.40 -7.40 -14.57
CA ASP A 257 -14.63 -8.42 -13.54
C ASP A 257 -13.53 -9.48 -13.49
N ARG A 258 -13.06 -9.94 -14.66
CA ARG A 258 -11.93 -10.88 -14.76
C ARG A 258 -10.63 -10.28 -14.23
N ALA A 259 -10.30 -9.04 -14.69
CA ALA A 259 -9.11 -8.34 -14.25
C ALA A 259 -9.15 -8.05 -12.74
N PHE A 260 -10.31 -7.65 -12.22
CA PHE A 260 -10.49 -7.38 -10.79
C PHE A 260 -10.29 -8.66 -9.95
N ARG A 261 -10.94 -9.78 -10.32
CA ARG A 261 -10.75 -11.06 -9.62
C ARG A 261 -9.32 -11.56 -9.67
N ALA A 262 -8.64 -11.42 -10.80
CA ALA A 262 -7.23 -11.80 -10.94
C ALA A 262 -6.27 -10.99 -10.04
N MET A 263 -6.68 -9.80 -9.59
CA MET A 263 -5.85 -8.95 -8.73
C MET A 263 -6.31 -8.96 -7.27
N VAL A 264 -7.62 -9.09 -7.02
CA VAL A 264 -8.23 -8.90 -5.68
C VAL A 264 -8.71 -10.21 -5.08
N GLY A 265 -8.88 -11.27 -5.87
CA GLY A 265 -9.38 -12.58 -5.44
C GLY A 265 -10.91 -12.67 -5.36
N CYS A 266 -11.64 -11.55 -5.49
CA CYS A 266 -13.10 -11.53 -5.41
C CYS A 266 -13.70 -10.61 -6.50
N SER A 267 -15.02 -10.60 -6.65
CA SER A 267 -15.69 -9.69 -7.58
C SER A 267 -15.76 -8.25 -7.01
N PRO A 268 -15.90 -7.22 -7.86
CA PRO A 268 -16.12 -5.84 -7.42
C PRO A 268 -17.30 -5.72 -6.43
N ARG A 269 -18.39 -6.46 -6.68
CA ARG A 269 -19.57 -6.47 -5.81
C ARG A 269 -19.28 -7.07 -4.43
N ALA A 270 -18.55 -8.19 -4.37
CA ALA A 270 -18.16 -8.82 -3.11
C ALA A 270 -17.21 -7.92 -2.32
N PHE A 271 -16.28 -7.26 -3.00
CA PHE A 271 -15.38 -6.28 -2.39
C PHE A 271 -16.15 -5.11 -1.76
N LEU A 272 -17.12 -4.52 -2.47
CA LEU A 272 -17.96 -3.46 -1.93
C LEU A 272 -18.79 -3.92 -0.72
N ALA A 273 -19.35 -5.12 -0.76
CA ALA A 273 -20.09 -5.68 0.37
C ALA A 273 -19.19 -5.79 1.62
N SER A 274 -17.95 -6.29 1.46
CA SER A 274 -16.97 -6.35 2.55
C SER A 274 -16.61 -4.96 3.09
N ARG A 275 -16.52 -3.94 2.22
CA ARG A 275 -16.26 -2.57 2.65
C ARG A 275 -17.42 -1.94 3.44
N ARG A 276 -18.67 -2.24 3.07
CA ARG A 276 -19.85 -1.76 3.81
C ARG A 276 -19.90 -2.30 5.22
N ILE A 277 -19.50 -3.57 5.41
CA ILE A 277 -19.38 -4.14 6.75
C ILE A 277 -18.27 -3.41 7.53
N ALA A 278 -17.17 -3.08 6.90
CA ALA A 278 -16.06 -2.36 7.50
C ALA A 278 -16.41 -0.90 7.84
N ALA A 279 -17.28 -0.24 7.08
CA ALA A 279 -17.72 1.13 7.34
C ALA A 279 -18.53 1.27 8.64
N ALA A 280 -19.10 0.17 9.14
CA ALA A 280 -19.74 0.10 10.45
C ALA A 280 -18.73 0.01 11.62
N LEU A 281 -17.43 -0.14 11.34
CA LEU A 281 -16.36 -0.13 12.35
C LEU A 281 -15.78 1.29 12.47
N PRO A 282 -15.42 1.73 13.68
CA PRO A 282 -15.07 3.13 13.96
C PRO A 282 -13.72 3.61 13.37
N GLU A 283 -13.06 2.82 12.53
CA GLU A 283 -11.69 3.13 12.09
C GLU A 283 -11.56 3.28 10.57
N PRO A 284 -11.25 4.49 10.04
CA PRO A 284 -11.04 4.72 8.61
C PRO A 284 -9.65 4.27 8.15
N THR A 285 -9.32 2.97 8.26
CA THR A 285 -8.01 2.42 7.91
C THR A 285 -7.92 1.90 6.47
N ASP A 286 -8.94 2.12 5.68
CA ASP A 286 -9.08 1.59 4.32
C ASP A 286 -8.54 2.52 3.23
N ARG A 287 -7.96 3.68 3.61
CA ARG A 287 -7.42 4.66 2.66
C ARG A 287 -6.08 5.24 3.10
N VAL A 288 -5.24 5.52 2.11
CA VAL A 288 -3.99 6.28 2.25
C VAL A 288 -3.90 7.28 1.09
N ALA A 289 -3.81 8.58 1.40
CA ALA A 289 -3.68 9.65 0.42
C ALA A 289 -4.70 9.52 -0.74
N GLY A 290 -5.97 9.26 -0.41
CA GLY A 290 -7.07 9.10 -1.37
C GLY A 290 -7.17 7.73 -2.06
N ARG A 291 -6.21 6.83 -1.88
CA ARG A 291 -6.21 5.48 -2.42
C ARG A 291 -6.99 4.54 -1.52
N VAL A 292 -7.75 3.63 -2.11
CA VAL A 292 -8.36 2.51 -1.37
C VAL A 292 -7.28 1.47 -1.13
N THR A 293 -6.98 1.18 0.13
CA THR A 293 -5.90 0.26 0.49
C THR A 293 -6.38 -1.10 0.96
N SER A 294 -7.57 -1.17 1.56
CA SER A 294 -8.05 -2.43 2.13
C SER A 294 -9.57 -2.51 2.31
N ALA A 295 -10.02 -3.72 2.63
CA ALA A 295 -11.35 -3.99 3.16
C ALA A 295 -11.24 -5.00 4.32
N VAL A 296 -12.10 -4.89 5.33
CA VAL A 296 -12.19 -5.89 6.39
C VAL A 296 -13.03 -7.06 5.90
N LEU A 297 -12.51 -8.28 6.07
CA LEU A 297 -13.24 -9.49 5.72
C LEU A 297 -14.10 -9.94 6.90
N SER A 298 -15.35 -10.32 6.61
CA SER A 298 -16.23 -10.92 7.62
C SER A 298 -15.65 -12.25 8.11
N PRO A 299 -15.87 -12.63 9.39
CA PRO A 299 -15.59 -13.98 9.84
C PRO A 299 -16.30 -14.99 8.94
N GLY A 300 -15.57 -15.95 8.35
CA GLY A 300 -16.12 -16.96 7.45
C GLY A 300 -16.19 -16.60 5.96
N ALA A 301 -15.77 -15.41 5.53
CA ALA A 301 -15.61 -15.13 4.11
C ALA A 301 -14.49 -16.03 3.54
N PRO A 302 -14.72 -16.78 2.44
CA PRO A 302 -13.67 -17.53 1.76
C PRO A 302 -12.58 -16.56 1.29
N GLY A 303 -11.34 -16.95 1.45
CA GLY A 303 -10.16 -16.26 0.90
C GLY A 303 -10.01 -16.57 -0.55
#